data_1ec49cbab17c5063d7fb87f1f62aa1cb
#
_entry.id   1ec49cbab17c5063d7fb87f1f62aa1cb
#
_cell.length_a   1.000
_cell.length_b   1.000
_cell.length_c   1.000
_cell.angle_alpha   90.00
_cell.angle_beta   90.00
_cell.angle_gamma   90.00
#
_symmetry.space_group_name_H-M   'P 1'
#
loop_
_entity.id
_entity.type
_entity.pdbx_description
1 polymer ?
#
loop_
_entity_poly.entity_id
_entity_poly.type
_entity_poly.pdbx_seq_one_letter_code
_entity_poly.pdbx_strand_id
1 'polypeptide(L)'
;MEEVAKFDQTILANLTPDGKLLDLEDKNIGPEELRLLCEAEDLSSVQQLFLSQNQLCGESIEILSQVKGLTGLTSLYLNNNVIGDEDAKMLANAELLQSLKCLMLEANHIGPQ
;
A
#
# COMPACT_ATOMS: atom_id res chain seq x y z
N MET A 1 19.99 4.71 7.24
CA MET A 1 19.52 5.91 7.98
C MET A 1 19.01 7.00 7.06
N GLU A 2 19.79 7.39 6.05
CA GLU A 2 19.33 8.39 5.09
C GLU A 2 18.07 7.95 4.35
N GLU A 3 17.99 6.66 4.02
CA GLU A 3 16.83 6.14 3.30
C GLU A 3 15.56 6.19 4.14
N VAL A 4 15.68 5.89 5.43
CA VAL A 4 14.52 5.94 6.34
C VAL A 4 14.04 7.39 6.48
N ALA A 5 14.94 8.33 6.71
CA ALA A 5 14.59 9.74 6.84
C ALA A 5 13.97 10.29 5.55
N LYS A 6 14.51 9.85 4.40
CA LYS A 6 14.01 10.28 3.11
C LYS A 6 12.60 9.76 2.86
N PHE A 7 12.33 8.51 3.21
CA PHE A 7 11.00 7.94 3.04
C PHE A 7 10.00 8.56 4.02
N ASP A 8 10.43 8.84 5.26
CA ASP A 8 9.57 9.52 6.21
C ASP A 8 9.15 10.89 5.67
N GLN A 9 10.06 11.61 5.02
CA GLN A 9 9.73 12.88 4.39
C GLN A 9 8.76 12.69 3.22
N THR A 10 8.90 11.61 2.47
CA THR A 10 7.98 11.30 1.38
C THR A 10 6.57 11.05 1.92
N ILE A 11 6.47 10.30 3.02
CA ILE A 11 5.16 10.07 3.65
C ILE A 11 4.55 11.40 4.09
N LEU A 12 5.31 12.22 4.79
CA LEU A 12 4.81 13.49 5.29
C LEU A 12 4.39 14.43 4.16
N ALA A 13 5.15 14.46 3.06
CA ALA A 13 4.86 15.31 1.93
C ALA A 13 3.59 14.90 1.19
N ASN A 14 3.20 13.64 1.29
CA ASN A 14 2.07 13.09 0.54
C ASN A 14 0.90 12.68 1.43
N LEU A 15 0.96 13.02 2.69
CA LEU A 15 -0.11 12.79 3.64
C LEU A 15 -0.91 14.08 3.79
N THR A 16 -2.23 13.98 3.69
CA THR A 16 -3.08 15.16 3.84
C THR A 16 -3.00 15.70 5.28
N PRO A 17 -3.31 17.01 5.47
CA PRO A 17 -3.19 17.60 6.81
C PRO A 17 -4.01 16.90 7.89
N ASP A 18 -5.16 16.29 7.52
CA ASP A 18 -5.97 15.56 8.48
C ASP A 18 -5.47 14.12 8.69
N GLY A 19 -4.43 13.70 7.97
CA GLY A 19 -3.85 12.37 8.09
C GLY A 19 -4.67 11.25 7.50
N LYS A 20 -5.73 11.54 6.78
CA LYS A 20 -6.67 10.52 6.29
C LYS A 20 -6.33 9.96 4.92
N LEU A 21 -5.56 10.66 4.13
CA LEU A 21 -5.21 10.21 2.78
C LEU A 21 -3.70 10.25 2.58
N LEU A 22 -3.13 9.12 2.19
CA LEU A 22 -1.72 9.02 1.87
C LEU A 22 -1.58 8.65 0.40
N ASP A 23 -1.01 9.55 -0.39
CA ASP A 23 -0.87 9.37 -1.84
C ASP A 23 0.57 9.04 -2.19
N LEU A 24 0.83 7.78 -2.45
CA LEU A 24 2.14 7.28 -2.87
C LEU A 24 2.10 6.77 -4.31
N GLU A 25 1.16 7.28 -5.11
CA GLU A 25 1.01 6.88 -6.51
C GLU A 25 2.22 7.35 -7.32
N ASP A 26 2.73 6.45 -8.17
CA ASP A 26 3.84 6.74 -9.08
C ASP A 26 5.06 7.32 -8.36
N LYS A 27 5.46 6.68 -7.27
CA LYS A 27 6.58 7.11 -6.44
C LYS A 27 7.69 6.07 -6.35
N ASN A 28 7.69 5.09 -7.25
CA ASN A 28 8.65 3.99 -7.24
C ASN A 28 8.67 3.25 -5.90
N ILE A 29 7.47 3.02 -5.35
CA ILE A 29 7.35 2.29 -4.09
C ILE A 29 7.60 0.81 -4.36
N GLY A 30 8.65 0.27 -3.76
CA GLY A 30 9.01 -1.13 -3.88
C GLY A 30 9.06 -1.80 -2.51
N PRO A 31 9.66 -3.00 -2.45
CA PRO A 31 9.72 -3.75 -1.18
C PRO A 31 10.38 -2.97 -0.05
N GLU A 32 11.46 -2.25 -0.34
CA GLU A 32 12.16 -1.48 0.69
C GLU A 32 11.27 -0.42 1.31
N GLU A 33 10.59 0.34 0.44
CA GLU A 33 9.68 1.39 0.89
C GLU A 33 8.51 0.83 1.66
N LEU A 34 7.98 -0.32 1.22
CA LEU A 34 6.87 -0.95 1.94
C LEU A 34 7.30 -1.47 3.32
N ARG A 35 8.55 -1.96 3.45
CA ARG A 35 9.06 -2.33 4.76
C ARG A 35 9.11 -1.14 5.69
N LEU A 36 9.55 0.01 5.17
CA LEU A 36 9.59 1.23 5.96
C LEU A 36 8.18 1.69 6.33
N LEU A 37 7.22 1.50 5.42
CA LEU A 37 5.82 1.80 5.72
C LEU A 37 5.29 0.92 6.85
N CYS A 38 5.68 -0.35 6.87
CA CYS A 38 5.28 -1.26 7.95
C CYS A 38 5.81 -0.81 9.32
N GLU A 39 6.95 -0.14 9.32
CA GLU A 39 7.59 0.32 10.54
C GLU A 39 7.17 1.74 10.92
N ALA A 40 6.49 2.45 10.02
CA ALA A 40 6.09 3.82 10.28
C ALA A 40 5.06 3.89 11.39
N GLU A 41 5.21 4.88 12.23
CA GLU A 41 4.30 5.10 13.33
C GLU A 41 3.19 6.05 12.91
N ASP A 42 2.06 5.95 13.58
CA ASP A 42 0.98 6.93 13.47
C ASP A 42 0.27 6.97 12.13
N LEU A 43 0.08 5.83 11.51
CA LEU A 43 -0.68 5.74 10.28
C LEU A 43 -2.11 5.27 10.51
N SER A 44 -2.55 5.22 11.76
CA SER A 44 -3.88 4.72 12.11
C SER A 44 -5.01 5.64 11.61
N SER A 45 -4.69 6.91 11.33
CA SER A 45 -5.67 7.85 10.80
C SER A 45 -5.89 7.72 9.29
N VAL A 46 -4.98 7.03 8.59
CA VAL A 46 -5.07 6.89 7.15
C VAL A 46 -6.28 6.01 6.79
N GLN A 47 -7.17 6.56 6.00
CA GLN A 47 -8.36 5.86 5.51
C GLN A 47 -8.23 5.48 4.05
N GLN A 48 -7.49 6.27 3.28
CA GLN A 48 -7.29 6.03 1.84
C GLN A 48 -5.79 5.95 1.54
N LEU A 49 -5.36 4.86 0.93
CA LEU A 49 -3.96 4.67 0.55
C LEU A 49 -3.88 4.46 -0.96
N PHE A 50 -3.15 5.33 -1.64
CA PHE A 50 -2.93 5.26 -3.08
C PHE A 50 -1.55 4.69 -3.36
N LEU A 51 -1.49 3.50 -3.95
CA LEU A 51 -0.26 2.82 -4.33
C LEU A 51 -0.24 2.45 -5.81
N SER A 52 -1.08 3.09 -6.61
CA SER A 52 -1.15 2.81 -8.05
C SER A 52 0.14 3.18 -8.74
N GLN A 53 0.46 2.50 -9.84
CA GLN A 53 1.60 2.81 -10.71
C GLN A 53 2.96 2.70 -10.00
N ASN A 54 3.16 1.63 -9.23
CA ASN A 54 4.42 1.40 -8.54
C ASN A 54 5.08 0.06 -8.91
N GLN A 55 4.53 -0.66 -9.89
CA GLN A 55 5.06 -1.95 -10.32
C GLN A 55 5.08 -2.99 -9.20
N LEU A 56 4.09 -2.92 -8.33
CA LEU A 56 4.01 -3.84 -7.18
C LEU A 56 3.65 -5.25 -7.62
N CYS A 57 4.35 -6.23 -7.09
CA CYS A 57 4.09 -7.66 -7.29
C CYS A 57 4.94 -8.47 -6.32
N GLY A 58 4.64 -9.76 -6.22
CA GLY A 58 5.47 -10.70 -5.48
C GLY A 58 5.80 -10.25 -4.07
N GLU A 59 7.08 -10.02 -3.82
CA GLU A 59 7.57 -9.64 -2.50
C GLU A 59 6.91 -8.36 -1.99
N SER A 60 6.65 -7.40 -2.87
CA SER A 60 5.99 -6.15 -2.47
C SER A 60 4.61 -6.41 -1.90
N ILE A 61 3.85 -7.27 -2.54
CA ILE A 61 2.50 -7.60 -2.07
C ILE A 61 2.55 -8.41 -0.79
N GLU A 62 3.54 -9.31 -0.67
CA GLU A 62 3.72 -10.07 0.56
C GLU A 62 3.96 -9.13 1.74
N ILE A 63 4.82 -8.13 1.56
CA ILE A 63 5.10 -7.15 2.60
C ILE A 63 3.87 -6.32 2.91
N LEU A 64 3.18 -5.83 1.88
CA LEU A 64 1.96 -5.05 2.06
C LEU A 64 0.91 -5.83 2.85
N SER A 65 0.79 -7.13 2.59
CA SER A 65 -0.19 -7.96 3.29
C SER A 65 0.09 -8.10 4.78
N GLN A 66 1.30 -7.74 5.21
CA GLN A 66 1.72 -7.85 6.60
C GLN A 66 1.65 -6.52 7.35
N VAL A 67 1.26 -5.44 6.68
CA VAL A 67 1.16 -4.13 7.32
C VAL A 67 0.05 -4.13 8.37
N LYS A 68 0.38 -3.67 9.57
CA LYS A 68 -0.58 -3.67 10.69
C LYS A 68 -0.91 -2.27 11.20
N GLY A 69 -0.11 -1.27 10.85
CA GLY A 69 -0.32 0.09 11.35
C GLY A 69 -1.47 0.84 10.68
N LEU A 70 -2.00 0.31 9.59
CA LEU A 70 -3.07 0.97 8.84
C LEU A 70 -4.45 0.48 9.32
N THR A 71 -4.70 0.63 10.60
CA THR A 71 -5.91 0.09 11.24
C THR A 71 -7.20 0.81 10.83
N GLY A 72 -7.09 2.01 10.32
CA GLY A 72 -8.25 2.78 9.86
C GLY A 72 -8.50 2.71 8.37
N LEU A 73 -7.75 1.88 7.64
CA LEU A 73 -7.82 1.85 6.19
C LEU A 73 -9.16 1.32 5.68
N THR A 74 -9.81 2.10 4.82
CA THR A 74 -11.08 1.71 4.20
C THR A 74 -10.99 1.62 2.69
N SER A 75 -10.02 2.27 2.06
CA SER A 75 -9.85 2.26 0.60
C SER A 75 -8.39 2.06 0.23
N LEU A 76 -8.14 1.12 -0.67
CA LEU A 76 -6.80 0.81 -1.15
C LEU A 76 -6.79 0.80 -2.67
N TYR A 77 -5.90 1.60 -3.26
CA TYR A 77 -5.82 1.76 -4.71
C TYR A 77 -4.52 1.16 -5.21
N LEU A 78 -4.64 0.05 -5.94
CA LEU A 78 -3.50 -0.71 -6.47
C LEU A 78 -3.57 -0.84 -8.00
N ASN A 79 -4.24 0.09 -8.66
CA ASN A 79 -4.37 0.05 -10.12
C ASN A 79 -3.01 0.20 -10.80
N ASN A 80 -2.86 -0.39 -11.97
CA ASN A 80 -1.66 -0.21 -12.80
C ASN A 80 -0.38 -0.65 -12.09
N ASN A 81 -0.46 -1.79 -11.44
CA ASN A 81 0.71 -2.48 -10.91
C ASN A 81 0.89 -3.78 -11.72
N VAL A 82 1.70 -4.70 -11.23
CA VAL A 82 1.90 -5.99 -11.91
C VAL A 82 1.49 -7.14 -10.99
N ILE A 83 0.37 -6.96 -10.32
CA ILE A 83 -0.17 -7.94 -9.38
C ILE A 83 -0.75 -9.12 -10.16
N GLY A 84 -0.25 -10.32 -9.90
CA GLY A 84 -0.73 -11.53 -10.52
C GLY A 84 -1.72 -12.27 -9.64
N ASP A 85 -2.17 -13.45 -10.10
CA ASP A 85 -3.17 -14.23 -9.41
C ASP A 85 -2.73 -14.66 -8.01
N GLU A 86 -1.49 -15.11 -7.88
CA GLU A 86 -0.97 -15.54 -6.58
C GLU A 86 -0.87 -14.38 -5.60
N ASP A 87 -0.45 -13.22 -6.11
CA ASP A 87 -0.36 -12.01 -5.29
C ASP A 87 -1.75 -11.59 -4.81
N ALA A 88 -2.74 -11.68 -5.70
CA ALA A 88 -4.11 -11.34 -5.35
C ALA A 88 -4.67 -12.26 -4.27
N LYS A 89 -4.33 -13.55 -4.34
CA LYS A 89 -4.75 -14.51 -3.31
C LYS A 89 -4.13 -14.20 -1.96
N MET A 90 -2.84 -13.85 -1.98
CA MET A 90 -2.12 -13.48 -0.77
C MET A 90 -2.76 -12.23 -0.13
N LEU A 91 -3.06 -11.24 -0.96
CA LEU A 91 -3.68 -10.01 -0.51
C LEU A 91 -5.08 -10.26 0.06
N ALA A 92 -5.83 -11.15 -0.57
CA ALA A 92 -7.20 -11.48 -0.13
C ALA A 92 -7.24 -12.05 1.29
N ASN A 93 -6.14 -12.66 1.72
CA ASN A 93 -6.04 -13.22 3.06
C ASN A 93 -5.43 -12.27 4.07
N ALA A 94 -5.07 -11.05 3.62
CA ALA A 94 -4.43 -10.09 4.50
C ALA A 94 -5.42 -9.49 5.49
N GLU A 95 -4.95 -9.26 6.70
CA GLU A 95 -5.76 -8.69 7.76
C GLU A 95 -6.29 -7.30 7.40
N LEU A 96 -5.46 -6.51 6.71
CA LEU A 96 -5.85 -5.14 6.34
C LEU A 96 -7.07 -5.09 5.41
N LEU A 97 -7.32 -6.17 4.64
CA LEU A 97 -8.48 -6.20 3.74
C LEU A 97 -9.80 -6.39 4.48
N GLN A 98 -9.77 -6.84 5.73
CA GLN A 98 -11.00 -7.12 6.46
C GLN A 98 -11.80 -5.86 6.76
N SER A 99 -11.13 -4.71 6.83
CA SER A 99 -11.80 -3.45 7.06
C SER A 99 -12.05 -2.63 5.80
N LEU A 100 -11.56 -3.12 4.64
CA LEU A 100 -11.68 -2.35 3.41
C LEU A 100 -13.11 -2.34 2.89
N LYS A 101 -13.52 -1.18 2.40
CA LYS A 101 -14.78 -0.99 1.70
C LYS A 101 -14.55 -0.81 0.21
N CYS A 102 -13.35 -0.47 -0.19
CA CYS A 102 -13.01 -0.26 -1.60
C CYS A 102 -11.60 -0.79 -1.87
N LEU A 103 -11.48 -1.67 -2.86
CA LEU A 103 -10.19 -2.18 -3.33
C LEU A 103 -10.17 -2.08 -4.85
N MET A 104 -9.22 -1.31 -5.38
CA MET A 104 -9.10 -1.10 -6.82
C MET A 104 -7.88 -1.85 -7.34
N LEU A 105 -8.12 -2.77 -8.29
CA LEU A 105 -7.06 -3.62 -8.86
C LEU A 105 -7.04 -3.59 -10.38
N GLU A 106 -7.61 -2.56 -11.01
CA GLU A 106 -7.66 -2.48 -12.47
C GLU A 106 -6.27 -2.40 -13.08
N ALA A 107 -6.12 -2.90 -14.30
CA ALA A 107 -4.87 -2.86 -15.05
C ALA A 107 -3.72 -3.55 -14.30
N ASN A 108 -4.03 -4.72 -13.76
CA ASN A 108 -3.04 -5.64 -13.20
C ASN A 108 -3.03 -6.91 -14.06
N HIS A 109 -2.36 -7.95 -13.60
CA HIS A 109 -2.18 -9.20 -14.35
C HIS A 109 -3.02 -10.33 -13.76
N ILE A 110 -4.20 -9.99 -13.22
CA ILE A 110 -5.11 -10.96 -12.62
C ILE A 110 -6.02 -11.51 -13.70
N GLY A 111 -6.01 -12.82 -13.86
CA GLY A 111 -6.85 -13.49 -14.84
C GLY A 111 -8.23 -13.82 -14.29
N PRO A 112 -9.11 -14.34 -15.16
CA PRO A 112 -10.43 -14.77 -14.73
C PRO A 112 -10.29 -16.00 -13.82
N GLN A 113 -11.03 -16.00 -12.74
CA GLN A 113 -10.97 -17.08 -11.76
C GLN A 113 -12.33 -17.76 -11.63
#